data_f80587c1a69cfae0a500b2053e93f4aa
#
_entry.id   f80587c1a69cfae0a500b2053e93f4aa
#
_cell.length_a   1.000
_cell.length_b   1.000
_cell.length_c   1.000
_cell.angle_alpha   90.00
_cell.angle_beta   90.00
_cell.angle_gamma   90.00
#
_symmetry.space_group_name_H-M   'P 1'
#
loop_
_entity.id
_entity.type
_entity.pdbx_description
1 polymer ?
#
loop_
_entity_poly.entity_id
_entity_poly.type
_entity_poly.pdbx_seq_one_letter_code
_entity_poly.pdbx_strand_id
1 'polypeptide(L)'
;MARPANEALADWADAASAAVRRGGRARSAVIEHLAQQNCCLSATEIHEGLRADGTAVGLASVYRALEQLSSLRLIQRVELGDATRYEPALPSGDHHHHVICDGCGKVEPFSDRPLETALDALGGRLGYELEGHDVLLRGACADCRAA
;
A
#
# COMPACT_ATOMS: atom_id res chain seq x y z
N MET A 1 -1.68 16.87 14.90
CA MET A 1 -2.44 17.13 13.68
C MET A 1 -1.90 16.21 12.61
N ALA A 2 -2.70 15.27 12.13
CA ALA A 2 -2.28 14.39 11.05
C ALA A 2 -2.09 15.22 9.77
N ARG A 3 -0.94 15.11 9.11
CA ARG A 3 -0.72 15.73 7.81
C ARG A 3 -1.73 15.14 6.81
N PRO A 4 -2.26 15.92 5.89
CA PRO A 4 -3.15 15.37 4.87
C PRO A 4 -2.40 14.29 4.06
N ALA A 5 -3.08 13.20 3.76
CA ALA A 5 -2.51 12.03 3.08
C ALA A 5 -1.73 12.40 1.79
N ASN A 6 -2.18 13.42 1.10
CA ASN A 6 -1.52 13.93 -0.12
C ASN A 6 -0.11 14.51 0.11
N GLU A 7 0.11 15.20 1.22
CA GLU A 7 1.46 15.74 1.54
C GLU A 7 2.43 14.61 1.91
N ALA A 8 1.96 13.63 2.69
CA ALA A 8 2.77 12.49 3.07
C ALA A 8 3.19 11.64 1.85
N LEU A 9 2.30 11.47 0.89
CA LEU A 9 2.60 10.77 -0.36
C LEU A 9 3.56 11.54 -1.27
N ALA A 10 3.44 12.86 -1.33
CA ALA A 10 4.37 13.70 -2.07
C ALA A 10 5.78 13.66 -1.47
N ASP A 11 5.89 13.78 -0.15
CA ASP A 11 7.17 13.67 0.57
C ASP A 11 7.80 12.28 0.36
N TRP A 12 6.99 11.23 0.40
CA TRP A 12 7.45 9.88 0.11
C TRP A 12 7.98 9.75 -1.32
N ALA A 13 7.25 10.27 -2.31
CA ALA A 13 7.65 10.20 -3.72
C ALA A 13 8.98 10.92 -3.95
N ASP A 14 9.19 12.08 -3.35
CA ASP A 14 10.46 12.82 -3.42
C ASP A 14 11.60 12.03 -2.77
N ALA A 15 11.39 11.46 -1.61
CA ALA A 15 12.38 10.65 -0.91
C ALA A 15 12.72 9.36 -1.69
N ALA A 16 11.71 8.67 -2.23
CA ALA A 16 11.88 7.48 -3.03
C ALA A 16 12.65 7.78 -4.33
N SER A 17 12.30 8.85 -5.01
CA SER A 17 12.98 9.30 -6.23
C SER A 17 14.45 9.65 -5.97
N ALA A 18 14.75 10.29 -4.84
CA ALA A 18 16.11 10.59 -4.43
C ALA A 18 16.92 9.32 -4.11
N ALA A 19 16.31 8.32 -3.49
CA ALA A 19 16.96 7.07 -3.14
C ALA A 19 17.32 6.22 -4.37
N VAL A 20 16.56 6.34 -5.46
CA VAL A 20 16.77 5.58 -6.71
C VAL A 20 17.45 6.40 -7.81
N ARG A 21 18.33 7.31 -7.46
CA ARG A 21 18.99 8.30 -8.35
C ARG A 21 19.49 7.78 -9.70
N ARG A 22 19.77 6.50 -9.83
CA ARG A 22 20.13 5.83 -11.09
C ARG A 22 19.05 4.83 -11.50
N GLY A 23 17.81 5.12 -11.12
CA GLY A 23 16.66 4.31 -11.44
C GLY A 23 16.29 4.39 -12.90
N GLY A 24 15.97 3.24 -13.50
CA GLY A 24 15.40 3.20 -14.82
C GLY A 24 14.00 3.86 -14.84
N ARG A 25 13.52 4.11 -16.06
CA ARG A 25 12.21 4.70 -16.34
C ARG A 25 11.05 3.99 -15.61
N ALA A 26 11.14 2.65 -15.47
CA ALA A 26 10.12 1.87 -14.80
C ALA A 26 9.98 2.21 -13.31
N ARG A 27 11.09 2.38 -12.59
CA ARG A 27 11.07 2.72 -11.16
C ARG A 27 10.43 4.07 -10.91
N SER A 28 10.82 5.08 -11.67
CA SER A 28 10.22 6.41 -11.58
C SER A 28 8.73 6.39 -11.86
N ALA A 29 8.31 5.67 -12.89
CA ALA A 29 6.90 5.54 -13.25
C ALA A 29 6.09 4.83 -12.16
N VAL A 30 6.62 3.78 -11.55
CA VAL A 30 5.96 3.07 -10.43
C VAL A 30 5.83 3.97 -9.20
N ILE A 31 6.87 4.71 -8.85
CA ILE A 31 6.84 5.67 -7.72
C ILE A 31 5.74 6.72 -7.96
N GLU A 32 5.73 7.36 -9.12
CA GLU A 32 4.74 8.36 -9.47
C GLU A 32 3.32 7.81 -9.42
N HIS A 33 3.12 6.60 -9.94
CA HIS A 33 1.81 5.97 -9.96
C HIS A 33 1.33 5.65 -8.53
N LEU A 34 2.17 5.06 -7.70
CA LEU A 34 1.83 4.75 -6.30
C LEU A 34 1.55 6.02 -5.48
N ALA A 35 2.25 7.11 -5.76
CA ALA A 35 2.03 8.39 -5.06
C ALA A 35 0.64 9.00 -5.32
N GLN A 36 -0.03 8.60 -6.39
CA GLN A 36 -1.36 9.08 -6.77
C GLN A 36 -2.50 8.19 -6.25
N GLN A 37 -2.17 7.06 -5.63
CA GLN A 37 -3.15 6.09 -5.18
C GLN A 37 -3.44 6.22 -3.69
N ASN A 38 -4.68 5.92 -3.31
CA ASN A 38 -5.11 5.96 -1.93
C ASN A 38 -5.01 4.60 -1.22
N CYS A 39 -4.69 3.55 -1.95
CA CYS A 39 -4.62 2.20 -1.42
C CYS A 39 -3.56 1.37 -2.16
N CYS A 40 -3.31 0.17 -1.64
CA CYS A 40 -2.39 -0.77 -2.23
C CYS A 40 -2.86 -1.29 -3.60
N LEU A 41 -1.91 -1.53 -4.50
CA LEU A 41 -2.15 -2.05 -5.85
C LEU A 41 -1.32 -3.30 -6.12
N SER A 42 -1.88 -4.23 -6.88
CA SER A 42 -1.12 -5.35 -7.44
C SER A 42 -0.19 -4.87 -8.57
N ALA A 43 0.81 -5.68 -8.89
CA ALA A 43 1.72 -5.37 -10.01
C ALA A 43 0.95 -5.23 -11.34
N THR A 44 -0.06 -6.05 -11.56
CA THR A 44 -0.91 -5.99 -12.76
C THR A 44 -1.70 -4.69 -12.80
N GLU A 45 -2.32 -4.29 -11.70
CA GLU A 45 -3.05 -3.01 -11.61
C GLU A 45 -2.14 -1.81 -11.86
N ILE A 46 -0.92 -1.84 -11.33
CA ILE A 46 0.08 -0.80 -11.58
C ILE A 46 0.43 -0.75 -13.08
N HIS A 47 0.70 -1.90 -13.67
CA HIS A 47 1.02 -1.99 -15.10
C HIS A 47 -0.12 -1.48 -15.99
N GLU A 48 -1.36 -1.87 -15.69
CA GLU A 48 -2.55 -1.41 -16.42
C GLU A 48 -2.73 0.11 -16.27
N GLY A 49 -2.55 0.65 -15.06
CA GLY A 49 -2.61 2.09 -14.82
C GLY A 49 -1.55 2.86 -15.61
N LEU A 50 -0.30 2.38 -15.63
CA LEU A 50 0.77 3.00 -16.42
C LEU A 50 0.48 2.96 -17.91
N ARG A 51 -0.07 1.87 -18.43
CA ARG A 51 -0.49 1.78 -19.83
C ARG A 51 -1.60 2.77 -20.17
N ALA A 52 -2.58 2.91 -19.28
CA ALA A 52 -3.67 3.87 -19.45
C ALA A 52 -3.16 5.32 -19.51
N ASP A 53 -2.09 5.63 -18.77
CA ASP A 53 -1.43 6.93 -18.75
C ASP A 53 -0.46 7.13 -19.95
N GLY A 54 -0.37 6.16 -20.84
CA GLY A 54 0.51 6.22 -22.01
C GLY A 54 1.98 5.91 -21.71
N THR A 55 2.29 5.36 -20.55
CA THR A 55 3.67 4.99 -20.17
C THR A 55 4.00 3.59 -20.68
N ALA A 56 4.98 3.49 -21.56
CA ALA A 56 5.42 2.23 -22.13
C ALA A 56 6.41 1.51 -21.21
N VAL A 57 5.88 0.73 -20.27
CA VAL A 57 6.67 -0.10 -19.34
C VAL A 57 6.07 -1.51 -19.33
N GLY A 58 6.92 -2.53 -19.57
CA GLY A 58 6.48 -3.92 -19.53
C GLY A 58 6.20 -4.43 -18.11
N LEU A 59 5.35 -5.45 -17.99
CA LEU A 59 5.00 -6.05 -16.71
C LEU A 59 6.23 -6.58 -15.96
N ALA A 60 7.16 -7.25 -16.63
CA ALA A 60 8.41 -7.72 -16.03
C ALA A 60 9.23 -6.57 -15.44
N SER A 61 9.25 -5.41 -16.10
CA SER A 61 9.94 -4.22 -15.58
C SER A 61 9.24 -3.63 -14.35
N VAL A 62 7.91 -3.70 -14.29
CA VAL A 62 7.13 -3.33 -13.09
C VAL A 62 7.51 -4.23 -11.92
N TYR A 63 7.55 -5.56 -12.10
CA TYR A 63 7.95 -6.50 -11.05
C TYR A 63 9.37 -6.24 -10.54
N ARG A 64 10.33 -6.02 -11.46
CA ARG A 64 11.71 -5.70 -11.06
C ARG A 64 11.80 -4.38 -10.29
N ALA A 65 11.04 -3.36 -10.70
CA ALA A 65 10.98 -2.10 -9.98
C ALA A 65 10.40 -2.28 -8.57
N LEU A 66 9.31 -3.03 -8.43
CA LEU A 66 8.68 -3.31 -7.13
C LEU A 66 9.63 -4.08 -6.20
N GLU A 67 10.35 -5.07 -6.71
CA GLU A 67 11.34 -5.83 -5.94
C GLU A 67 12.47 -4.92 -5.42
N GLN A 68 12.98 -4.05 -6.26
CA GLN A 68 14.03 -3.10 -5.89
C GLN A 68 13.52 -2.07 -4.85
N LEU A 69 12.33 -1.52 -5.04
CA LEU A 69 11.73 -0.59 -4.09
C LEU A 69 11.44 -1.27 -2.74
N SER A 70 11.01 -2.53 -2.75
CA SER A 70 10.81 -3.33 -1.54
C SER A 70 12.12 -3.58 -0.79
N SER A 71 13.20 -3.91 -1.51
CA SER A 71 14.51 -4.14 -0.90
C SER A 71 15.09 -2.87 -0.26
N LEU A 72 14.75 -1.70 -0.78
CA LEU A 72 15.10 -0.40 -0.22
C LEU A 72 14.13 0.06 0.89
N ARG A 73 13.14 -0.75 1.21
CA ARG A 73 12.09 -0.43 2.20
C ARG A 73 11.31 0.85 1.89
N LEU A 74 11.19 1.18 0.62
CA LEU A 74 10.43 2.34 0.15
C LEU A 74 8.96 2.02 -0.07
N ILE A 75 8.65 0.75 -0.31
CA ILE A 75 7.30 0.23 -0.38
C ILE A 75 7.16 -0.99 0.53
N GLN A 76 5.94 -1.26 0.93
CA GLN A 76 5.59 -2.46 1.68
C GLN A 76 4.67 -3.36 0.87
N ARG A 77 4.78 -4.65 1.13
CA ARG A 77 3.91 -5.67 0.54
C ARG A 77 2.75 -5.91 1.46
N VAL A 78 1.57 -6.00 0.88
CA VAL A 78 0.32 -6.32 1.59
C VAL A 78 -0.25 -7.59 0.98
N GLU A 79 -0.31 -8.65 1.78
CA GLU A 79 -0.87 -9.93 1.33
C GLU A 79 -2.37 -9.95 1.59
N LEU A 80 -3.15 -9.88 0.53
CA LEU A 80 -4.61 -9.87 0.59
C LEU A 80 -5.17 -11.13 -0.08
N GLY A 81 -5.31 -12.19 0.70
CA GLY A 81 -5.76 -13.47 0.18
C GLY A 81 -4.72 -14.06 -0.78
N ASP A 82 -5.09 -14.24 -2.04
CA ASP A 82 -4.24 -14.83 -3.07
C ASP A 82 -3.37 -13.79 -3.81
N ALA A 83 -3.54 -12.52 -3.49
CA ALA A 83 -2.89 -11.43 -4.21
C ALA A 83 -1.91 -10.67 -3.31
N THR A 84 -0.69 -10.47 -3.82
CA THR A 84 0.26 -9.53 -3.26
C THR A 84 -0.01 -8.15 -3.82
N ARG A 85 -0.16 -7.17 -2.94
CA ARG A 85 -0.30 -5.75 -3.30
C ARG A 85 0.84 -4.94 -2.72
N TYR A 86 1.01 -3.75 -3.21
CA TYR A 86 2.12 -2.87 -2.86
C TYR A 86 1.61 -1.48 -2.55
N GLU A 87 2.18 -0.84 -1.56
CA GLU A 87 1.87 0.53 -1.18
C GLU A 87 3.11 1.26 -0.66
N PRO A 88 3.11 2.60 -0.67
CA PRO A 88 4.19 3.36 -0.09
C PRO A 88 4.44 3.04 1.38
N ALA A 89 5.69 2.86 1.76
CA ALA A 89 6.09 2.77 3.16
C ALA A 89 6.35 4.19 3.68
N LEU A 90 5.37 4.79 4.34
CA LEU A 90 5.46 6.17 4.79
C LEU A 90 6.41 6.31 5.99
N PRO A 91 7.32 7.32 5.98
CA PRO A 91 8.31 7.51 7.05
C PRO A 91 7.71 7.83 8.42
N SER A 92 6.48 8.35 8.44
CA SER A 92 5.77 8.72 9.66
C SER A 92 5.40 7.52 10.55
N GLY A 93 5.57 6.29 10.05
CA GLY A 93 5.09 5.09 10.73
C GLY A 93 3.57 5.01 10.82
N ASP A 94 2.86 5.93 10.17
CA ASP A 94 1.41 5.85 10.03
C ASP A 94 1.09 4.61 9.22
N HIS A 95 0.46 3.66 9.87
CA HIS A 95 -0.02 2.46 9.22
C HIS A 95 -1.55 2.50 9.13
N HIS A 96 -2.06 1.80 8.16
CA HIS A 96 -3.48 1.58 8.00
C HIS A 96 -3.73 0.09 7.76
N HIS A 97 -4.96 -0.30 7.98
CA HIS A 97 -5.42 -1.65 7.75
C HIS A 97 -6.28 -1.68 6.49
N HIS A 98 -6.70 -2.85 6.08
CA HIS A 98 -7.43 -3.01 4.84
C HIS A 98 -8.73 -3.78 5.08
N VAL A 99 -9.77 -3.41 4.33
CA VAL A 99 -10.99 -4.19 4.20
C VAL A 99 -11.16 -4.58 2.74
N ILE A 100 -11.46 -5.85 2.48
CA ILE A 100 -11.69 -6.37 1.14
C ILE A 100 -13.13 -6.86 1.00
N CYS A 101 -13.76 -6.48 -0.11
CA CYS A 101 -15.04 -7.04 -0.48
C CYS A 101 -14.86 -8.37 -1.22
N ASP A 102 -15.38 -9.45 -0.66
CA ASP A 102 -15.30 -10.77 -1.29
C ASP A 102 -16.18 -10.88 -2.56
N GLY A 103 -17.15 -9.98 -2.72
CA GLY A 103 -18.03 -9.96 -3.88
C GLY A 103 -17.44 -9.31 -5.12
N CYS A 104 -16.83 -8.14 -4.98
CA CYS A 104 -16.30 -7.36 -6.11
C CYS A 104 -14.78 -7.15 -6.07
N GLY A 105 -14.09 -7.59 -5.02
CA GLY A 105 -12.64 -7.43 -4.87
C GLY A 105 -12.19 -6.02 -4.49
N LYS A 106 -13.10 -5.09 -4.24
CA LYS A 106 -12.76 -3.74 -3.80
C LYS A 106 -11.98 -3.78 -2.51
N VAL A 107 -10.87 -3.04 -2.44
CA VAL A 107 -10.03 -2.90 -1.25
C VAL A 107 -10.06 -1.45 -0.81
N GLU A 108 -10.31 -1.22 0.47
CA GLU A 108 -10.29 0.10 1.08
C GLU A 108 -9.38 0.12 2.30
N PRO A 109 -8.58 1.19 2.48
CA PRO A 109 -7.80 1.37 3.70
C PRO A 109 -8.70 1.89 4.82
N PHE A 110 -8.35 1.53 6.05
CA PHE A 110 -8.99 2.12 7.23
C PHE A 110 -8.00 2.27 8.38
N SER A 111 -8.28 3.19 9.27
CA SER A 111 -7.59 3.36 10.55
C SER A 111 -8.64 3.55 11.62
N ASP A 112 -8.46 2.89 12.77
CA ASP A 112 -9.42 2.94 13.87
C ASP A 112 -8.69 2.97 15.21
N ARG A 113 -8.71 4.13 15.86
CA ARG A 113 -7.99 4.31 17.14
C ARG A 113 -8.46 3.35 18.25
N PRO A 114 -9.77 3.09 18.44
CA PRO A 114 -10.22 2.09 19.40
C PRO A 114 -9.66 0.70 19.12
N LEU A 115 -9.56 0.29 17.87
CA LEU A 115 -8.96 -0.99 17.48
C LEU A 115 -7.47 -1.04 17.85
N GLU A 116 -6.71 0.00 17.55
CA GLU A 116 -5.28 0.07 17.89
C GLU A 116 -5.08 -0.09 19.40
N THR A 117 -5.85 0.64 20.19
CA THR A 117 -5.81 0.55 21.64
C THR A 117 -6.13 -0.86 22.14
N ALA A 118 -7.11 -1.52 21.54
CA ALA A 118 -7.50 -2.88 21.89
C ALA A 118 -6.40 -3.90 21.56
N LEU A 119 -5.74 -3.74 20.41
CA LEU A 119 -4.63 -4.61 20.01
C LEU A 119 -3.42 -4.47 20.94
N ASP A 120 -3.05 -3.25 21.30
CA ASP A 120 -1.97 -3.00 22.25
C ASP A 120 -2.27 -3.61 23.62
N ALA A 121 -3.48 -3.43 24.12
CA ALA A 121 -3.93 -4.03 25.37
C ALA A 121 -3.92 -5.57 25.30
N LEU A 122 -4.30 -6.15 24.18
CA LEU A 122 -4.24 -7.59 23.95
C LEU A 122 -2.80 -8.09 24.01
N GLY A 123 -1.88 -7.41 23.34
CA GLY A 123 -0.45 -7.74 23.39
C GLY A 123 0.07 -7.82 24.83
N GLY A 124 -0.25 -6.81 25.63
CA GLY A 124 0.12 -6.78 27.05
C GLY A 124 -0.48 -7.94 27.86
N ARG A 125 -1.75 -8.28 27.64
CA ARG A 125 -2.39 -9.43 28.30
C ARG A 125 -1.77 -10.78 27.92
N LEU A 126 -1.26 -10.87 26.68
CA LEU A 126 -0.58 -12.07 26.20
C LEU A 126 0.91 -12.12 26.61
N GLY A 127 1.43 -11.05 27.21
CA GLY A 127 2.82 -10.96 27.63
C GLY A 127 3.80 -10.63 26.51
N TYR A 128 3.31 -10.00 25.42
CA TYR A 128 4.12 -9.60 24.28
C TYR A 128 4.25 -8.08 24.19
N GLU A 129 5.42 -7.61 23.84
CA GLU A 129 5.64 -6.27 23.33
C GLU A 129 5.48 -6.34 21.81
N LEU A 130 4.42 -5.72 21.29
CA LEU A 130 4.11 -5.81 19.86
C LEU A 130 4.97 -4.82 19.07
N GLU A 131 5.70 -5.33 18.10
CA GLU A 131 6.49 -4.51 17.16
C GLU A 131 5.68 -4.09 15.93
N GLY A 132 4.57 -4.77 15.65
CA GLY A 132 3.68 -4.49 14.54
C GLY A 132 2.48 -5.42 14.51
N HIS A 133 1.51 -5.07 13.69
CA HIS A 133 0.32 -5.88 13.45
C HIS A 133 -0.32 -5.51 12.12
N ASP A 134 -1.02 -6.47 11.55
CA ASP A 134 -1.83 -6.28 10.35
C ASP A 134 -3.25 -6.75 10.61
N VAL A 135 -4.23 -5.97 10.17
CA VAL A 135 -5.65 -6.35 10.24
C VAL A 135 -6.25 -6.33 8.85
N LEU A 136 -6.77 -7.46 8.43
CA LEU A 136 -7.54 -7.58 7.21
C LEU A 136 -8.98 -7.97 7.55
N LEU A 137 -9.90 -7.08 7.21
CA LEU A 137 -11.33 -7.36 7.31
C LEU A 137 -11.86 -7.87 5.97
N ARG A 138 -12.71 -8.86 6.02
CA ARG A 138 -13.33 -9.45 4.83
C ARG A 138 -14.85 -9.39 4.95
N GLY A 139 -15.52 -9.08 3.87
CA GLY A 139 -16.99 -9.01 3.87
C GLY A 139 -17.56 -8.56 2.55
N ALA A 140 -18.78 -8.07 2.56
CA ALA A 140 -19.46 -7.53 1.39
C ALA A 140 -19.62 -6.02 1.54
N CYS A 141 -19.19 -5.25 0.55
CA CYS A 141 -19.40 -3.81 0.52
C CYS A 141 -20.89 -3.47 0.38
N ALA A 142 -21.24 -2.21 0.59
CA ALA A 142 -22.64 -1.76 0.53
C ALA A 142 -23.32 -2.10 -0.80
N ASP A 143 -22.60 -1.95 -1.92
CA ASP A 143 -23.13 -2.24 -3.25
C ASP A 143 -23.40 -3.74 -3.43
N CYS A 144 -22.45 -4.58 -2.99
CA CYS A 144 -22.62 -6.04 -3.08
C CYS A 144 -23.70 -6.59 -2.15
N ARG A 145 -23.92 -5.96 -1.00
CA ARG A 145 -25.02 -6.36 -0.11
C ARG A 145 -26.40 -5.97 -0.64
N ALA A 146 -26.48 -4.92 -1.42
CA ALA A 146 -27.71 -4.44 -2.02
C ALA A 146 -28.08 -5.17 -3.33
N ALA A 147 -27.14 -5.92 -3.90
CA ALA A 147 -27.35 -6.67 -5.13
C ALA A 147 -28.12 -7.98 -4.92
#